data_5b96cb3cd58ebad6c70f10ad8a15c9aa
#
_entry.id   5b96cb3cd58ebad6c70f10ad8a15c9aa
#
_cell.length_a   1.000
_cell.length_b   1.000
_cell.length_c   1.000
_cell.angle_alpha   90.00
_cell.angle_beta   90.00
_cell.angle_gamma   90.00
#
_symmetry.space_group_name_H-M   'P 1'
#
loop_
_entity.id
_entity.type
_entity.pdbx_description
1 polymer ?
#
loop_
_entity_poly.entity_id
_entity_poly.type
_entity_poly.pdbx_seq_one_letter_code
_entity_poly.pdbx_strand_id
1 'polypeptide(L)'
;TKLWWSEATYLRQARAAGISIISDIDLFMSRADAPVIGVTGTNGKSTVVLLVGHLLQASGLRCPVGGNLGVPALALLDSPADVYVLELSSFQLAHSAHLALASAGVLNITDDHRDWHGDLDSYRRAKERIYVKAEYSVGGRDCARSVSVRVDMSESGANRWGVASLNEAQWLICDDTPLIAVSDLPLAGRHNVENCLWAMALVEPWIQPRRAAQLLGGFQGLPHRFERLSGPTDI
;
A
#
# COMPACT_ATOMS: atom_id res chain seq x y z
N THR A 1 -9.66 26.50 -3.75
CA THR A 1 -10.93 26.12 -3.09
C THR A 1 -10.61 25.43 -1.79
N LYS A 2 -10.43 26.23 -0.73
CA LYS A 2 -10.12 25.77 0.63
C LYS A 2 -11.23 24.84 1.15
N LEU A 3 -10.83 23.66 1.67
CA LEU A 3 -11.41 22.93 2.79
C LEU A 3 -12.91 23.21 3.11
N TRP A 4 -13.76 23.28 2.07
CA TRP A 4 -15.15 23.69 2.24
C TRP A 4 -15.94 22.79 3.19
N TRP A 5 -15.54 21.56 3.41
CA TRP A 5 -16.25 20.64 4.27
C TRP A 5 -15.63 20.46 5.66
N SER A 6 -14.31 20.68 5.86
CA SER A 6 -13.75 20.77 7.22
C SER A 6 -14.23 22.01 7.98
N GLU A 7 -14.64 23.06 7.25
CA GLU A 7 -15.24 24.29 7.77
C GLU A 7 -16.77 24.31 7.65
N ALA A 8 -17.39 23.23 7.18
CA ALA A 8 -18.83 23.16 7.04
C ALA A 8 -19.51 23.47 8.38
N THR A 9 -20.52 24.33 8.34
CA THR A 9 -21.20 24.84 9.54
C THR A 9 -21.67 23.72 10.45
N TYR A 10 -22.22 22.64 9.88
CA TYR A 10 -22.70 21.48 10.63
C TYR A 10 -21.59 20.73 11.37
N LEU A 11 -20.38 20.62 10.80
CA LEU A 11 -19.23 19.99 11.49
C LEU A 11 -18.72 20.85 12.65
N ARG A 12 -18.72 22.18 12.49
CA ARG A 12 -18.39 23.09 13.58
C ARG A 12 -19.42 23.01 14.71
N GLN A 13 -20.70 22.97 14.36
CA GLN A 13 -21.78 22.80 15.33
C GLN A 13 -21.68 21.45 16.05
N ALA A 14 -21.41 20.35 15.34
CA ALA A 14 -21.22 19.04 15.94
C ALA A 14 -20.06 19.05 16.96
N ARG A 15 -18.91 19.62 16.59
CA ARG A 15 -17.76 19.76 17.50
C ARG A 15 -18.09 20.62 18.72
N ALA A 16 -18.78 21.76 18.51
CA ALA A 16 -19.20 22.64 19.60
C ALA A 16 -20.20 21.97 20.57
N ALA A 17 -20.99 21.03 20.04
CA ALA A 17 -21.93 20.22 20.82
C ALA A 17 -21.29 18.97 21.46
N GLY A 18 -19.96 18.78 21.32
CA GLY A 18 -19.25 17.61 21.85
C GLY A 18 -19.54 16.30 21.09
N ILE A 19 -20.12 16.39 19.87
CA ILE A 19 -20.41 15.21 19.05
C ILE A 19 -19.12 14.77 18.37
N SER A 20 -18.76 13.49 18.55
CA SER A 20 -17.59 12.89 17.90
C SER A 20 -17.80 12.78 16.39
N ILE A 21 -16.83 13.27 15.62
CA ILE A 21 -16.78 13.13 14.17
C ILE A 21 -15.78 12.04 13.87
N ILE A 22 -16.25 10.94 13.28
CA ILE A 22 -15.43 9.77 12.92
C ILE A 22 -15.48 9.56 11.41
N SER A 23 -14.39 9.05 10.83
CA SER A 23 -14.34 8.64 9.44
C SER A 23 -14.91 7.22 9.26
N ASP A 24 -15.19 6.85 8.00
CA ASP A 24 -15.49 5.47 7.62
C ASP A 24 -14.35 4.51 7.99
N ILE A 25 -13.10 4.97 7.85
CA ILE A 25 -11.91 4.21 8.22
C ILE A 25 -11.80 4.04 9.75
N ASP A 26 -12.11 5.09 10.55
CA ASP A 26 -12.14 4.95 12.02
C ASP A 26 -13.22 3.93 12.45
N LEU A 27 -14.39 3.97 11.80
CA LEU A 27 -15.45 3.01 12.06
C LEU A 27 -15.04 1.61 11.68
N PHE A 28 -14.42 1.41 10.50
CA PHE A 28 -13.84 0.13 10.09
C PHE A 28 -12.83 -0.38 11.13
N MET A 29 -11.84 0.44 11.50
CA MET A 29 -10.81 0.07 12.47
C MET A 29 -11.38 -0.33 13.84
N SER A 30 -12.51 0.25 14.24
CA SER A 30 -13.19 -0.10 15.50
C SER A 30 -13.91 -1.45 15.45
N ARG A 31 -14.12 -2.02 14.27
CA ARG A 31 -14.89 -3.26 14.03
C ARG A 31 -14.07 -4.37 13.41
N ALA A 32 -12.94 -4.06 12.82
CA ALA A 32 -12.04 -5.06 12.24
C ALA A 32 -11.55 -6.03 13.34
N ASP A 33 -11.79 -7.32 13.10
CA ASP A 33 -11.45 -8.43 14.00
C ASP A 33 -10.16 -9.17 13.58
N ALA A 34 -9.49 -8.68 12.55
CA ALA A 34 -8.23 -9.21 12.04
C ALA A 34 -7.23 -8.07 11.78
N PRO A 35 -5.91 -8.38 11.69
CA PRO A 35 -4.89 -7.40 11.34
C PRO A 35 -5.17 -6.67 10.03
N VAL A 36 -4.76 -5.40 9.95
CA VAL A 36 -5.02 -4.54 8.77
C VAL A 36 -3.69 -4.09 8.17
N ILE A 37 -3.53 -4.28 6.87
CA ILE A 37 -2.44 -3.70 6.06
C ILE A 37 -2.95 -2.45 5.38
N GLY A 38 -2.26 -1.33 5.55
CA GLY A 38 -2.60 -0.06 4.92
C GLY A 38 -1.57 0.38 3.89
N VAL A 39 -2.02 0.76 2.69
CA VAL A 39 -1.17 1.24 1.60
C VAL A 39 -1.65 2.60 1.13
N THR A 40 -0.73 3.56 1.05
CA THR A 40 -0.97 4.86 0.44
C THR A 40 0.20 5.28 -0.46
N GLY A 41 0.02 6.34 -1.20
CA GLY A 41 1.01 6.87 -2.13
C GLY A 41 0.32 7.80 -3.15
N THR A 42 1.08 8.48 -3.98
CA THR A 42 0.51 9.20 -5.12
C THR A 42 0.16 8.19 -6.22
N ASN A 43 1.10 7.34 -6.61
CA ASN A 43 0.95 6.35 -7.68
C ASN A 43 1.22 4.92 -7.16
N GLY A 44 0.74 3.91 -7.91
CA GLY A 44 1.02 2.50 -7.65
C GLY A 44 0.15 1.83 -6.59
N LYS A 45 -0.63 2.57 -5.80
CA LYS A 45 -1.44 2.06 -4.68
C LYS A 45 -2.26 0.82 -5.04
N SER A 46 -3.11 0.93 -6.05
CA SER A 46 -4.03 -0.14 -6.45
C SER A 46 -3.27 -1.41 -6.88
N THR A 47 -2.18 -1.25 -7.62
CA THR A 47 -1.33 -2.36 -8.04
C THR A 47 -0.71 -3.06 -6.83
N VAL A 48 -0.13 -2.30 -5.90
CA VAL A 48 0.48 -2.85 -4.68
C VAL A 48 -0.54 -3.54 -3.80
N VAL A 49 -1.70 -2.90 -3.55
CA VAL A 49 -2.80 -3.47 -2.75
C VAL A 49 -3.26 -4.82 -3.30
N LEU A 50 -3.38 -4.95 -4.62
CA LEU A 50 -3.81 -6.19 -5.26
C LEU A 50 -2.71 -7.25 -5.30
N LEU A 51 -1.45 -6.85 -5.46
CA LEU A 51 -0.30 -7.76 -5.29
C LEU A 51 -0.23 -8.29 -3.85
N VAL A 52 -0.40 -7.43 -2.84
CA VAL A 52 -0.46 -7.81 -1.42
C VAL A 52 -1.60 -8.81 -1.19
N GLY A 53 -2.80 -8.48 -1.68
CA GLY A 53 -3.96 -9.37 -1.59
C GLY A 53 -3.71 -10.73 -2.24
N HIS A 54 -3.14 -10.74 -3.45
CA HIS A 54 -2.75 -11.96 -4.15
C HIS A 54 -1.76 -12.82 -3.34
N LEU A 55 -0.69 -12.22 -2.84
CA LEU A 55 0.33 -12.95 -2.07
C LEU A 55 -0.27 -13.61 -0.82
N LEU A 56 -1.10 -12.89 -0.07
CA LEU A 56 -1.76 -13.39 1.12
C LEU A 56 -2.75 -14.50 0.79
N GLN A 57 -3.60 -14.32 -0.24
CA GLN A 57 -4.56 -15.34 -0.68
C GLN A 57 -3.86 -16.60 -1.22
N ALA A 58 -2.79 -16.43 -2.01
CA ALA A 58 -2.00 -17.55 -2.51
C ALA A 58 -1.21 -18.27 -1.40
N SER A 59 -0.99 -17.62 -0.26
CA SER A 59 -0.45 -18.27 0.95
C SER A 59 -1.48 -19.01 1.77
N GLY A 60 -2.78 -18.93 1.41
CA GLY A 60 -3.88 -19.62 2.06
C GLY A 60 -4.67 -18.77 3.06
N LEU A 61 -4.41 -17.46 3.16
CA LEU A 61 -5.11 -16.56 4.06
C LEU A 61 -6.37 -15.97 3.40
N ARG A 62 -7.45 -15.83 4.17
CA ARG A 62 -8.64 -15.08 3.76
C ARG A 62 -8.29 -13.59 3.86
N CYS A 63 -8.22 -12.92 2.73
CA CYS A 63 -7.75 -11.56 2.64
C CYS A 63 -8.72 -10.70 1.80
N PRO A 64 -9.73 -10.08 2.42
CA PRO A 64 -10.54 -9.06 1.78
C PRO A 64 -9.71 -7.81 1.46
N VAL A 65 -9.90 -7.27 0.25
CA VAL A 65 -9.14 -6.13 -0.29
C VAL A 65 -10.10 -5.02 -0.69
N GLY A 66 -9.83 -3.77 -0.28
CA GLY A 66 -10.69 -2.65 -0.62
C GLY A 66 -10.21 -1.30 -0.07
N GLY A 67 -11.15 -0.46 0.34
CA GLY A 67 -10.91 0.90 0.83
C GLY A 67 -11.17 1.95 -0.24
N ASN A 68 -10.16 2.74 -0.61
CA ASN A 68 -10.26 3.70 -1.72
C ASN A 68 -10.28 3.01 -3.11
N LEU A 69 -10.10 1.71 -3.17
CA LEU A 69 -10.14 0.86 -4.35
C LEU A 69 -11.31 -0.12 -4.26
N GLY A 70 -12.18 -0.12 -5.28
CA GLY A 70 -13.21 -1.15 -5.45
C GLY A 70 -14.22 -1.21 -4.30
N VAL A 71 -14.09 -2.19 -3.42
CA VAL A 71 -15.02 -2.42 -2.30
C VAL A 71 -14.74 -1.43 -1.18
N PRO A 72 -15.75 -0.67 -0.68
CA PRO A 72 -15.58 0.21 0.47
C PRO A 72 -15.10 -0.55 1.72
N ALA A 73 -14.28 0.10 2.56
CA ALA A 73 -13.68 -0.54 3.73
C ALA A 73 -14.73 -1.23 4.63
N LEU A 74 -15.83 -0.56 4.94
CA LEU A 74 -16.88 -1.11 5.81
C LEU A 74 -17.53 -2.39 5.25
N ALA A 75 -17.65 -2.51 3.92
CA ALA A 75 -18.23 -3.70 3.30
C ALA A 75 -17.30 -4.93 3.37
N LEU A 76 -16.02 -4.73 3.65
CA LEU A 76 -15.09 -5.86 3.87
C LEU A 76 -15.38 -6.62 5.16
N LEU A 77 -16.03 -5.97 6.13
CA LEU A 77 -16.40 -6.58 7.41
C LEU A 77 -17.49 -7.66 7.28
N ASP A 78 -18.18 -7.71 6.14
CA ASP A 78 -19.20 -8.74 5.88
C ASP A 78 -18.57 -10.11 5.52
N SER A 79 -17.25 -10.17 5.34
CA SER A 79 -16.53 -11.38 4.96
C SER A 79 -15.53 -11.80 6.05
N PRO A 80 -15.40 -13.10 6.35
CA PRO A 80 -14.37 -13.59 7.25
C PRO A 80 -12.98 -13.23 6.73
N ALA A 81 -12.11 -12.72 7.61
CA ALA A 81 -10.76 -12.32 7.27
C ALA A 81 -9.73 -12.90 8.24
N ASP A 82 -8.57 -13.27 7.74
CA ASP A 82 -7.36 -13.51 8.52
C ASP A 82 -6.47 -12.27 8.50
N VAL A 83 -6.63 -11.41 7.48
CA VAL A 83 -5.99 -10.10 7.34
C VAL A 83 -6.79 -9.24 6.34
N TYR A 84 -6.97 -7.96 6.61
CA TYR A 84 -7.55 -6.99 5.68
C TYR A 84 -6.46 -6.20 4.95
N VAL A 85 -6.69 -5.83 3.68
CA VAL A 85 -5.81 -4.94 2.93
C VAL A 85 -6.59 -3.73 2.44
N LEU A 86 -6.13 -2.54 2.84
CA LEU A 86 -6.78 -1.28 2.51
C LEU A 86 -5.89 -0.38 1.64
N GLU A 87 -6.44 0.05 0.51
CA GLU A 87 -5.97 1.27 -0.14
C GLU A 87 -6.50 2.48 0.62
N LEU A 88 -5.61 3.38 1.03
CA LEU A 88 -5.97 4.59 1.78
C LEU A 88 -5.57 5.85 1.01
N SER A 89 -6.53 6.73 0.76
CA SER A 89 -6.28 8.05 0.17
C SER A 89 -5.73 9.02 1.22
N SER A 90 -5.09 10.11 0.76
CA SER A 90 -4.65 11.19 1.65
C SER A 90 -5.82 11.87 2.37
N PHE A 91 -6.99 11.90 1.75
CA PHE A 91 -8.22 12.45 2.32
C PHE A 91 -8.71 11.61 3.50
N GLN A 92 -8.80 10.28 3.33
CA GLN A 92 -9.16 9.36 4.40
C GLN A 92 -8.17 9.45 5.55
N LEU A 93 -6.86 9.41 5.25
CA LEU A 93 -5.81 9.53 6.26
C LEU A 93 -5.85 10.86 7.02
N ALA A 94 -6.16 11.98 6.35
CA ALA A 94 -6.28 13.28 7.01
C ALA A 94 -7.41 13.32 8.04
N HIS A 95 -8.46 12.53 7.85
CA HIS A 95 -9.64 12.51 8.71
C HIS A 95 -9.69 11.34 9.70
N SER A 96 -8.83 10.32 9.52
CA SER A 96 -8.79 9.18 10.43
C SER A 96 -7.96 9.52 11.68
N ALA A 97 -8.55 9.28 12.86
CA ALA A 97 -7.90 9.50 14.15
C ALA A 97 -7.33 8.20 14.75
N HIS A 98 -7.89 7.05 14.40
CA HIS A 98 -7.62 5.77 15.05
C HIS A 98 -7.14 4.72 14.05
N LEU A 99 -5.91 4.91 13.54
CA LEU A 99 -5.24 3.93 12.66
C LEU A 99 -4.31 3.05 13.50
N ALA A 100 -4.64 1.77 13.65
CA ALA A 100 -3.78 0.75 14.24
C ALA A 100 -3.54 -0.32 13.17
N LEU A 101 -2.47 -0.18 12.40
CA LEU A 101 -2.16 -1.04 11.27
C LEU A 101 -1.07 -2.05 11.64
N ALA A 102 -1.28 -3.31 11.28
CA ALA A 102 -0.27 -4.36 11.46
C ALA A 102 0.91 -4.17 10.47
N SER A 103 0.62 -3.69 9.24
CA SER A 103 1.65 -3.27 8.28
C SER A 103 1.20 -2.04 7.53
N ALA A 104 2.11 -1.11 7.24
CA ALA A 104 1.79 0.15 6.57
C ALA A 104 2.90 0.61 5.62
N GLY A 105 2.50 1.21 4.47
CA GLY A 105 3.45 1.75 3.52
C GLY A 105 2.99 3.02 2.81
N VAL A 106 3.93 3.95 2.61
CA VAL A 106 3.80 5.12 1.74
C VAL A 106 4.72 4.93 0.55
N LEU A 107 4.15 4.57 -0.61
CA LEU A 107 4.90 4.16 -1.80
C LEU A 107 5.74 5.31 -2.37
N ASN A 108 5.10 6.44 -2.61
CA ASN A 108 5.72 7.63 -3.17
C ASN A 108 4.87 8.86 -2.85
N ILE A 109 5.50 10.02 -2.88
CA ILE A 109 4.83 11.32 -2.72
C ILE A 109 5.35 12.22 -3.82
N THR A 110 4.52 12.46 -4.81
CA THR A 110 4.75 13.45 -5.87
C THR A 110 3.69 14.54 -5.77
N ASP A 111 3.91 15.66 -6.41
CA ASP A 111 3.02 16.82 -6.34
C ASP A 111 1.64 16.48 -6.91
N ASP A 112 0.62 16.53 -6.03
CA ASP A 112 -0.77 16.25 -6.34
C ASP A 112 -1.69 16.84 -5.28
N HIS A 113 -2.98 17.01 -5.60
CA HIS A 113 -4.01 17.46 -4.65
C HIS A 113 -3.69 18.74 -3.85
N ARG A 114 -2.94 19.69 -4.47
CA ARG A 114 -2.65 20.99 -3.82
C ARG A 114 -3.90 21.83 -3.59
N ASP A 115 -4.90 21.65 -4.43
CA ASP A 115 -6.20 22.30 -4.30
C ASP A 115 -6.87 21.98 -2.96
N TRP A 116 -6.60 20.80 -2.41
CA TRP A 116 -7.14 20.31 -1.14
C TRP A 116 -6.17 20.49 0.03
N HIS A 117 -4.93 20.04 -0.11
CA HIS A 117 -3.93 20.04 0.97
C HIS A 117 -3.22 21.39 1.16
N GLY A 118 -3.29 22.27 0.14
CA GLY A 118 -2.60 23.56 0.12
C GLY A 118 -1.16 23.45 -0.38
N ASP A 119 -0.36 22.58 0.19
CA ASP A 119 1.05 22.38 -0.17
C ASP A 119 1.47 20.90 -0.11
N LEU A 120 2.66 20.60 -0.67
CA LEU A 120 3.21 19.26 -0.71
C LEU A 120 3.52 18.71 0.69
N ASP A 121 3.93 19.55 1.63
CA ASP A 121 4.26 19.12 2.99
C ASP A 121 3.00 18.72 3.76
N SER A 122 1.90 19.42 3.58
CA SER A 122 0.61 19.06 4.15
C SER A 122 0.08 17.72 3.57
N TYR A 123 0.25 17.54 2.24
CA TYR A 123 -0.06 16.28 1.58
C TYR A 123 0.80 15.12 2.10
N ARG A 124 2.11 15.35 2.27
CA ARG A 124 3.04 14.39 2.87
C ARG A 124 2.62 14.03 4.29
N ARG A 125 2.38 15.03 5.14
CA ARG A 125 1.93 14.80 6.53
C ARG A 125 0.64 14.01 6.61
N ALA A 126 -0.30 14.26 5.69
CA ALA A 126 -1.55 13.50 5.65
C ALA A 126 -1.30 12.01 5.36
N LYS A 127 -0.45 11.69 4.36
CA LYS A 127 -0.12 10.30 4.03
C LYS A 127 0.70 9.62 5.13
N GLU A 128 1.66 10.30 5.73
CA GLU A 128 2.50 9.74 6.78
C GLU A 128 1.77 9.43 8.09
N ARG A 129 0.51 9.89 8.24
CA ARG A 129 -0.35 9.45 9.36
C ARG A 129 -0.55 7.95 9.40
N ILE A 130 -0.42 7.26 8.26
CA ILE A 130 -0.50 5.81 8.15
C ILE A 130 0.49 5.08 9.08
N TYR A 131 1.60 5.73 9.43
CA TYR A 131 2.65 5.14 10.28
C TYR A 131 2.44 5.33 11.79
N VAL A 132 1.46 6.14 12.22
CA VAL A 132 1.39 6.62 13.63
C VAL A 132 1.31 5.48 14.64
N LYS A 133 0.60 4.39 14.33
CA LYS A 133 0.48 3.19 15.18
C LYS A 133 0.69 1.94 14.35
N ALA A 134 1.53 1.99 13.32
CA ALA A 134 1.87 0.83 12.54
C ALA A 134 2.88 -0.03 13.32
N GLU A 135 2.57 -1.33 13.45
CA GLU A 135 3.47 -2.30 14.08
C GLU A 135 4.67 -2.59 13.18
N TYR A 136 4.42 -2.69 11.89
CA TYR A 136 5.43 -2.88 10.85
C TYR A 136 5.28 -1.78 9.79
N SER A 137 6.35 -1.06 9.52
CA SER A 137 6.33 0.08 8.61
C SER A 137 7.34 -0.09 7.48
N VAL A 138 6.87 0.12 6.27
CA VAL A 138 7.68 0.06 5.05
C VAL A 138 7.81 1.46 4.46
N GLY A 139 9.03 1.91 4.28
CA GLY A 139 9.33 3.25 3.72
C GLY A 139 10.18 3.17 2.47
N GLY A 140 9.99 4.11 1.54
CA GLY A 140 10.90 4.31 0.42
C GLY A 140 12.21 4.98 0.85
N ARG A 141 13.14 5.12 -0.10
CA ARG A 141 14.44 5.76 0.11
C ARG A 141 14.32 7.15 0.75
N ASP A 142 13.38 7.95 0.27
CA ASP A 142 13.19 9.34 0.70
C ASP A 142 12.27 9.49 1.93
N CYS A 143 11.91 8.37 2.57
CA CYS A 143 11.13 8.39 3.80
C CYS A 143 12.00 8.95 4.94
N ALA A 144 11.65 10.14 5.44
CA ALA A 144 12.36 10.78 6.55
C ALA A 144 12.11 10.12 7.91
N ARG A 145 11.08 9.27 8.01
CA ARG A 145 10.73 8.57 9.26
C ARG A 145 11.61 7.34 9.48
N SER A 146 11.80 6.99 10.74
CA SER A 146 12.27 5.65 11.09
C SER A 146 11.18 4.64 10.72
N VAL A 147 11.54 3.65 9.94
CA VAL A 147 10.65 2.58 9.46
C VAL A 147 11.27 1.21 9.74
N SER A 148 10.46 0.17 9.80
CA SER A 148 10.92 -1.21 10.06
C SER A 148 11.84 -1.70 8.94
N VAL A 149 11.46 -1.44 7.68
CA VAL A 149 12.26 -1.78 6.50
C VAL A 149 12.17 -0.69 5.43
N ARG A 150 13.16 -0.68 4.55
CA ARG A 150 13.18 0.21 3.38
C ARG A 150 13.10 -0.57 2.08
N VAL A 151 12.45 0.05 1.10
CA VAL A 151 12.43 -0.35 -0.29
C VAL A 151 13.21 0.67 -1.10
N ASP A 152 14.20 0.23 -1.86
CA ASP A 152 15.01 1.08 -2.72
C ASP A 152 15.32 0.37 -4.04
N MET A 153 15.13 1.08 -5.14
CA MET A 153 15.44 0.61 -6.50
C MET A 153 16.92 0.82 -6.88
N SER A 154 17.73 1.42 -6.03
CA SER A 154 19.18 1.59 -6.27
C SER A 154 19.95 0.34 -5.87
N GLU A 155 21.04 0.06 -6.59
CA GLU A 155 21.93 -1.08 -6.34
C GLU A 155 22.81 -0.94 -5.10
N SER A 156 22.82 0.19 -4.41
CA SER A 156 23.71 0.45 -3.29
C SER A 156 23.00 0.24 -1.94
N GLY A 157 23.24 -0.78 -1.34
CA GLY A 157 23.47 -1.48 -0.11
C GLY A 157 22.91 -0.93 1.12
N ALA A 158 22.22 -0.70 1.86
CA ALA A 158 21.78 -0.58 3.25
C ALA A 158 20.25 -0.73 3.38
N ASN A 159 19.58 -1.07 2.31
CA ASN A 159 18.13 -1.22 2.29
C ASN A 159 17.79 -2.70 2.21
N ARG A 160 16.89 -3.12 3.05
CA ARG A 160 16.53 -4.52 3.16
C ARG A 160 15.91 -5.08 1.88
N TRP A 161 15.12 -4.28 1.15
CA TRP A 161 14.45 -4.66 -0.09
C TRP A 161 14.94 -3.81 -1.26
N GLY A 162 15.42 -4.44 -2.32
CA GLY A 162 15.99 -3.71 -3.45
C GLY A 162 16.14 -4.53 -4.73
N VAL A 163 16.90 -3.97 -5.65
CA VAL A 163 17.29 -4.61 -6.91
C VAL A 163 18.81 -4.70 -6.96
N ALA A 164 19.33 -5.85 -7.39
CA ALA A 164 20.76 -6.03 -7.64
C ALA A 164 21.00 -6.69 -8.98
N SER A 165 22.15 -6.37 -9.59
CA SER A 165 22.64 -7.02 -10.82
C SER A 165 23.50 -8.23 -10.45
N LEU A 166 23.07 -9.43 -10.86
CA LEU A 166 23.77 -10.69 -10.64
C LEU A 166 23.85 -11.45 -11.97
N ASN A 167 25.06 -11.78 -12.41
CA ASN A 167 25.28 -12.53 -13.66
C ASN A 167 24.52 -11.93 -14.87
N GLU A 168 24.67 -10.61 -15.07
CA GLU A 168 24.04 -9.84 -16.16
C GLU A 168 22.50 -9.74 -16.10
N ALA A 169 21.87 -10.29 -15.06
CA ALA A 169 20.43 -10.18 -14.84
C ALA A 169 20.12 -9.33 -13.61
N GLN A 170 19.00 -8.62 -13.64
CA GLN A 170 18.48 -7.90 -12.47
C GLN A 170 17.60 -8.82 -11.62
N TRP A 171 17.78 -8.73 -10.30
CA TRP A 171 17.07 -9.53 -9.32
C TRP A 171 16.43 -8.66 -8.25
N LEU A 172 15.23 -9.01 -7.82
CA LEU A 172 14.71 -8.53 -6.54
C LEU A 172 15.47 -9.23 -5.41
N ILE A 173 15.93 -8.45 -4.45
CA ILE A 173 16.69 -8.92 -3.30
C ILE A 173 16.06 -8.51 -1.99
N CYS A 174 16.32 -9.31 -0.94
CA CYS A 174 16.06 -8.96 0.46
C CYS A 174 17.31 -9.34 1.27
N ASP A 175 17.87 -8.41 2.03
CA ASP A 175 19.11 -8.60 2.82
C ASP A 175 20.22 -9.27 1.96
N ASP A 176 20.51 -8.71 0.77
CA ASP A 176 21.47 -9.21 -0.22
C ASP A 176 21.17 -10.62 -0.79
N THR A 177 20.04 -11.22 -0.41
CA THR A 177 19.62 -12.52 -0.93
C THR A 177 18.78 -12.35 -2.20
N PRO A 178 19.20 -12.90 -3.34
CA PRO A 178 18.39 -12.90 -4.56
C PRO A 178 17.13 -13.76 -4.37
N LEU A 179 15.99 -13.24 -4.81
CA LEU A 179 14.68 -13.85 -4.62
C LEU A 179 14.05 -14.29 -5.95
N ILE A 180 13.95 -13.37 -6.92
CA ILE A 180 13.34 -13.60 -8.22
C ILE A 180 14.00 -12.68 -9.25
N ALA A 181 14.26 -13.20 -10.46
CA ALA A 181 14.75 -12.37 -11.54
C ALA A 181 13.67 -11.39 -12.02
N VAL A 182 14.08 -10.17 -12.37
CA VAL A 182 13.14 -9.15 -12.88
C VAL A 182 12.42 -9.60 -14.16
N SER A 183 13.09 -10.42 -14.99
CA SER A 183 12.49 -11.05 -16.18
C SER A 183 11.34 -11.99 -15.88
N ASP A 184 11.31 -12.56 -14.68
CA ASP A 184 10.31 -13.56 -14.27
C ASP A 184 9.11 -12.94 -13.52
N LEU A 185 9.12 -11.60 -13.35
CA LEU A 185 8.02 -10.90 -12.74
C LEU A 185 6.76 -10.92 -13.63
N PRO A 186 5.57 -11.03 -13.03
CA PRO A 186 4.32 -11.11 -13.79
C PRO A 186 3.94 -9.79 -14.48
N LEU A 187 4.52 -8.69 -14.06
CA LEU A 187 4.26 -7.34 -14.55
C LEU A 187 5.52 -6.71 -15.12
N ALA A 188 5.46 -6.23 -16.35
CA ALA A 188 6.57 -5.56 -17.00
C ALA A 188 6.68 -4.08 -16.60
N GLY A 189 7.89 -3.51 -16.69
CA GLY A 189 8.19 -2.11 -16.48
C GLY A 189 8.73 -1.77 -15.09
N ARG A 190 9.65 -0.80 -15.06
CA ARG A 190 10.39 -0.43 -13.83
C ARG A 190 9.50 -0.08 -12.63
N HIS A 191 8.38 0.62 -12.87
CA HIS A 191 7.42 0.94 -11.82
C HIS A 191 6.74 -0.30 -11.24
N ASN A 192 6.56 -1.36 -12.03
CA ASN A 192 6.00 -2.61 -11.54
C ASN A 192 7.02 -3.47 -10.79
N VAL A 193 8.29 -3.37 -11.14
CA VAL A 193 9.39 -3.94 -10.33
C VAL A 193 9.34 -3.36 -8.92
N GLU A 194 9.21 -2.04 -8.81
CA GLU A 194 9.05 -1.34 -7.52
C GLU A 194 7.78 -1.77 -6.80
N ASN A 195 6.64 -1.84 -7.49
CA ASN A 195 5.37 -2.31 -6.91
C ASN A 195 5.48 -3.74 -6.34
N CYS A 196 6.20 -4.64 -7.00
CA CYS A 196 6.46 -5.99 -6.51
C CYS A 196 7.31 -5.97 -5.23
N LEU A 197 8.38 -5.16 -5.18
CA LEU A 197 9.19 -4.99 -3.97
C LEU A 197 8.34 -4.48 -2.79
N TRP A 198 7.52 -3.46 -3.02
CA TRP A 198 6.61 -2.93 -2.00
C TRP A 198 5.64 -3.99 -1.49
N ALA A 199 5.03 -4.75 -2.39
CA ALA A 199 4.08 -5.79 -2.01
C ALA A 199 4.75 -6.88 -1.16
N MET A 200 5.93 -7.35 -1.57
CA MET A 200 6.70 -8.35 -0.82
C MET A 200 7.13 -7.84 0.56
N ALA A 201 7.59 -6.58 0.64
CA ALA A 201 7.99 -5.97 1.90
C ALA A 201 6.80 -5.81 2.87
N LEU A 202 5.63 -5.42 2.37
CA LEU A 202 4.43 -5.23 3.19
C LEU A 202 3.87 -6.52 3.79
N VAL A 203 4.03 -7.65 3.11
CA VAL A 203 3.54 -8.96 3.57
C VAL A 203 4.54 -9.73 4.42
N GLU A 204 5.74 -9.22 4.64
CA GLU A 204 6.81 -9.90 5.35
C GLU A 204 6.42 -10.40 6.75
N PRO A 205 5.57 -9.72 7.55
CA PRO A 205 5.10 -10.27 8.83
C PRO A 205 4.32 -11.58 8.72
N TRP A 206 3.79 -11.92 7.54
CA TRP A 206 3.01 -13.15 7.28
C TRP A 206 3.71 -14.15 6.39
N ILE A 207 4.53 -13.68 5.45
CA ILE A 207 5.11 -14.52 4.39
C ILE A 207 6.61 -14.23 4.28
N GLN A 208 7.42 -15.26 4.43
CA GLN A 208 8.86 -15.13 4.26
C GLN A 208 9.23 -14.66 2.83
N PRO A 209 10.29 -13.84 2.66
CA PRO A 209 10.67 -13.25 1.36
C PRO A 209 10.77 -14.23 0.20
N ARG A 210 11.41 -15.38 0.39
CA ARG A 210 11.52 -16.43 -0.65
C ARG A 210 10.17 -17.00 -1.05
N ARG A 211 9.26 -17.17 -0.09
CA ARG A 211 7.91 -17.68 -0.38
C ARG A 211 7.09 -16.64 -1.11
N ALA A 212 7.16 -15.37 -0.72
CA ALA A 212 6.49 -14.28 -1.42
C ALA A 212 6.94 -14.20 -2.89
N ALA A 213 8.24 -14.31 -3.17
CA ALA A 213 8.79 -14.34 -4.52
C ALA A 213 8.20 -15.50 -5.37
N GLN A 214 8.08 -16.70 -4.80
CA GLN A 214 7.47 -17.85 -5.48
C GLN A 214 6.00 -17.62 -5.83
N LEU A 215 5.27 -16.96 -4.94
CA LEU A 215 3.84 -16.71 -5.11
C LEU A 215 3.55 -15.59 -6.12
N LEU A 216 4.48 -14.64 -6.32
CA LEU A 216 4.33 -13.56 -7.29
C LEU A 216 4.02 -14.04 -8.70
N GLY A 217 4.63 -15.12 -9.16
CA GLY A 217 4.46 -15.65 -10.52
C GLY A 217 3.02 -16.03 -10.88
N GLY A 218 2.16 -16.27 -9.87
CA GLY A 218 0.74 -16.57 -10.07
C GLY A 218 -0.16 -15.34 -10.28
N PHE A 219 0.39 -14.12 -10.17
CA PHE A 219 -0.40 -12.92 -10.35
C PHE A 219 -0.71 -12.67 -11.84
N GLN A 220 -1.99 -12.64 -12.20
CA GLN A 220 -2.44 -12.51 -13.60
C GLN A 220 -2.73 -11.07 -14.05
N GLY A 221 -2.37 -10.08 -13.22
CA GLY A 221 -2.70 -8.68 -13.51
C GLY A 221 -4.11 -8.28 -13.06
N LEU A 222 -4.50 -7.07 -13.44
CA LEU A 222 -5.83 -6.54 -13.18
C LEU A 222 -6.68 -6.63 -14.44
N PRO A 223 -7.97 -6.98 -14.34
CA PRO A 223 -8.92 -6.77 -15.44
C PRO A 223 -8.83 -5.30 -15.90
N HIS A 224 -8.61 -5.08 -17.20
CA HIS A 224 -8.46 -3.77 -17.84
C HIS A 224 -7.22 -2.93 -17.41
N ARG A 225 -6.29 -3.50 -16.62
CA ARG A 225 -4.98 -2.91 -16.35
C ARG A 225 -3.91 -4.00 -16.43
N PHE A 226 -3.03 -3.93 -17.44
CA PHE A 226 -1.92 -4.87 -17.67
C PHE A 226 -2.34 -6.33 -17.93
N GLU A 227 -3.50 -6.55 -18.51
CA GLU A 227 -3.88 -7.85 -19.05
C GLU A 227 -2.93 -8.17 -20.22
N ARG A 228 -2.22 -9.29 -20.13
CA ARG A 228 -1.38 -9.76 -21.24
C ARG A 228 -2.33 -10.20 -22.35
N LEU A 229 -2.56 -9.34 -23.33
CA LEU A 229 -3.33 -9.70 -24.50
C LEU A 229 -2.57 -10.78 -25.25
N SER A 230 -3.12 -12.00 -25.26
CA SER A 230 -2.68 -13.08 -26.17
C SER A 230 -3.18 -12.73 -27.57
N GLY A 231 -2.41 -11.91 -28.29
CA GLY A 231 -2.65 -11.62 -29.70
C GLY A 231 -1.60 -12.34 -30.55
N PRO A 232 -1.89 -12.66 -31.82
CA PRO A 232 -0.91 -13.21 -32.72
C PRO A 232 0.24 -12.19 -32.89
N THR A 233 1.47 -12.66 -32.71
CA THR A 233 2.71 -11.95 -33.00
C THR A 233 2.91 -11.87 -34.53
N ASP A 234 2.09 -11.09 -35.21
CA ASP A 234 2.30 -10.75 -36.61
C ASP A 234 1.70 -9.37 -36.88
N ILE A 235 2.49 -8.35 -36.65
CA ILE A 235 2.55 -7.11 -37.47
C ILE A 235 4.00 -6.61 -37.42
#